data_8f4c8bcfdac30e35a916c728a56491b9
#
_entry.id   8f4c8bcfdac30e35a916c728a56491b9
#
_cell.length_a   1.000
_cell.length_b   1.000
_cell.length_c   1.000
_cell.angle_alpha   90.00
_cell.angle_beta   90.00
_cell.angle_gamma   90.00
#
_symmetry.space_group_name_H-M   'P 1'
#
loop_
_entity.id
_entity.type
_entity.pdbx_description
1 polymer ?
#
loop_
_entity_poly.entity_id
_entity_poly.type
_entity_poly.pdbx_seq_one_letter_code
_entity_poly.pdbx_strand_id
1 'polypeptide(L)'
;MKKLAITCVVMLYSVISMAGNVHGYWKGEVMTLPIVFHIFEKDGEMLATISSPAQGATDIPCEMVTVKGDSVKIKMLRLNASFKGVLSPDENSIKGQFKQGVEVPLVLTRTTAESAMLYRPQEPKPPFVYRQEEVTFNHGEILLAGTLTMPSWGRNFPAVVLVSGSGAQNRDEELFGHKPFAVIADFLTRAGIAVLRYDDRGVGGSSAGSAEDTTLDFAQDALAAVDYLKTRSEIDSKNIGIIGHSEGGTIAVICAAMRPDDVAFIVSLAGAMVKGRDVMVQQNCLLAEMSGNPLNEEQKREVETIFATIDSINEPDRLRDALKTLMASHGEARIEQSLKVMTSPWYMAFVKFDPSTHLAQVKCPFLALNGEWDVQVDASLNLEAVKRLAPSATVKSYKKMNHLFQEISNFAQSMSYGNISQTISPIVLDDIATWVVDEVRKSR
;
A
#
# COMPACT_ATOMS: atom_id res chain seq x y z
N MET A 1 48.91 80.56 8.99
CA MET A 1 49.01 79.18 8.55
C MET A 1 47.84 78.45 9.14
N LYS A 2 46.77 78.21 8.39
CA LYS A 2 45.58 77.49 8.82
C LYS A 2 45.75 75.98 8.47
N LYS A 3 45.78 75.15 9.46
CA LYS A 3 45.80 73.68 9.26
C LYS A 3 44.40 73.16 8.92
N LEU A 4 44.28 72.58 7.75
CA LEU A 4 43.07 71.94 7.28
C LEU A 4 43.03 70.51 7.88
N ALA A 5 42.03 70.22 8.72
CA ALA A 5 41.82 68.87 9.24
C ALA A 5 40.89 68.12 8.25
N ILE A 6 41.43 67.07 7.61
CA ILE A 6 40.67 66.13 6.79
C ILE A 6 40.02 65.11 7.70
N THR A 7 38.70 65.17 7.87
CA THR A 7 37.92 64.17 8.57
C THR A 7 37.56 63.05 7.59
N CYS A 8 38.23 61.89 7.69
CA CYS A 8 37.80 60.67 6.95
C CYS A 8 36.51 60.12 7.60
N VAL A 9 35.41 60.27 6.90
CA VAL A 9 34.17 59.56 7.24
C VAL A 9 34.28 58.15 6.67
N VAL A 10 34.54 57.17 7.51
CA VAL A 10 34.44 55.75 7.17
C VAL A 10 32.95 55.39 7.18
N MET A 11 32.34 55.30 5.99
CA MET A 11 31.03 54.68 5.86
C MET A 11 31.16 53.16 6.09
N LEU A 12 30.73 52.70 7.27
CA LEU A 12 30.46 51.28 7.50
C LEU A 12 29.20 50.92 6.68
N TYR A 13 29.40 50.29 5.54
CA TYR A 13 28.34 49.51 4.89
C TYR A 13 28.07 48.28 5.75
N SER A 14 27.03 48.34 6.54
CA SER A 14 26.44 47.13 7.10
C SER A 14 25.82 46.34 5.93
N VAL A 15 26.53 45.30 5.49
CA VAL A 15 25.95 44.30 4.59
C VAL A 15 24.89 43.59 5.42
N ILE A 16 23.64 43.98 5.30
CA ILE A 16 22.51 43.17 5.74
C ILE A 16 22.56 41.95 4.83
N SER A 17 23.12 40.86 5.33
CA SER A 17 22.99 39.54 4.73
C SER A 17 21.50 39.19 4.76
N MET A 18 20.80 39.43 3.67
CA MET A 18 19.46 38.89 3.49
C MET A 18 19.61 37.37 3.53
N ALA A 19 18.99 36.72 4.51
CA ALA A 19 18.95 35.27 4.53
C ALA A 19 18.27 34.80 3.23
N GLY A 20 18.90 33.84 2.54
CA GLY A 20 18.34 33.29 1.30
C GLY A 20 16.97 32.66 1.56
N ASN A 21 16.08 32.73 0.60
CA ASN A 21 14.73 32.19 0.72
C ASN A 21 14.73 30.66 0.64
N VAL A 22 14.55 30.00 1.78
CA VAL A 22 14.48 28.53 1.88
C VAL A 22 13.05 28.00 1.90
N HIS A 23 12.03 28.87 1.86
CA HIS A 23 10.63 28.44 1.85
C HIS A 23 10.30 27.63 0.59
N GLY A 24 9.44 26.64 0.74
CA GLY A 24 8.91 25.82 -0.35
C GLY A 24 9.30 24.36 -0.26
N TYR A 25 9.15 23.67 -1.37
CA TYR A 25 9.39 22.23 -1.48
C TYR A 25 10.79 21.95 -2.04
N TRP A 26 11.46 20.97 -1.44
CA TRP A 26 12.82 20.57 -1.75
C TRP A 26 12.90 19.07 -1.91
N LYS A 27 13.22 18.58 -3.11
CA LYS A 27 13.29 17.14 -3.42
C LYS A 27 14.74 16.70 -3.57
N GLY A 28 15.07 15.54 -3.00
CA GLY A 28 16.36 14.87 -3.16
C GLY A 28 16.23 13.35 -2.96
N GLU A 29 17.35 12.65 -3.03
CA GLU A 29 17.40 11.21 -2.86
C GLU A 29 18.44 10.83 -1.81
N VAL A 30 18.01 10.04 -0.82
CA VAL A 30 18.91 9.40 0.16
C VAL A 30 19.13 7.97 -0.32
N MET A 31 20.34 7.67 -0.80
CA MET A 31 20.67 6.43 -1.53
C MET A 31 19.83 6.35 -2.83
N THR A 32 18.73 5.62 -2.83
CA THR A 32 17.79 5.53 -3.98
C THR A 32 16.38 5.93 -3.58
N LEU A 33 16.19 6.40 -2.34
CA LEU A 33 14.91 6.73 -1.79
C LEU A 33 14.60 8.22 -1.97
N PRO A 34 13.58 8.60 -2.75
CA PRO A 34 13.19 9.99 -2.88
C PRO A 34 12.60 10.51 -1.57
N ILE A 35 13.09 11.67 -1.15
CA ILE A 35 12.57 12.42 -0.01
C ILE A 35 12.22 13.83 -0.42
N VAL A 36 11.26 14.42 0.27
CA VAL A 36 10.81 15.79 0.09
C VAL A 36 10.78 16.51 1.42
N PHE A 37 11.43 17.67 1.50
CA PHE A 37 11.21 18.60 2.60
C PHE A 37 10.27 19.72 2.14
N HIS A 38 9.28 20.04 2.96
CA HIS A 38 8.50 21.27 2.85
C HIS A 38 8.91 22.19 3.99
N ILE A 39 9.55 23.31 3.66
CA ILE A 39 10.01 24.33 4.63
C ILE A 39 9.10 25.54 4.50
N PHE A 40 8.51 25.96 5.62
CA PHE A 40 7.54 27.07 5.65
C PHE A 40 7.62 27.84 6.96
N GLU A 41 7.07 29.04 6.97
CA GLU A 41 6.92 29.84 8.18
C GLU A 41 5.46 29.83 8.65
N LYS A 42 5.26 29.64 9.95
CA LYS A 42 3.96 29.76 10.58
C LYS A 42 4.12 30.45 11.94
N ASP A 43 3.33 31.50 12.16
CA ASP A 43 3.33 32.28 13.41
C ASP A 43 4.71 32.88 13.77
N GLY A 44 5.55 33.17 12.76
CA GLY A 44 6.91 33.70 12.94
C GLY A 44 7.97 32.64 13.24
N GLU A 45 7.59 31.36 13.24
CA GLU A 45 8.52 30.24 13.41
C GLU A 45 8.74 29.49 12.11
N MET A 46 10.02 29.14 11.85
CA MET A 46 10.39 28.31 10.71
C MET A 46 10.11 26.84 11.03
N LEU A 47 9.27 26.22 10.25
CA LEU A 47 8.87 24.83 10.37
C LEU A 47 9.25 24.05 9.12
N ALA A 48 9.32 22.73 9.25
CA ALA A 48 9.42 21.84 8.11
C ALA A 48 8.69 20.50 8.36
N THR A 49 8.28 19.89 7.27
CA THR A 49 7.91 18.48 7.22
C THR A 49 8.86 17.72 6.30
N ILE A 50 9.01 16.44 6.54
CA ILE A 50 9.66 15.50 5.62
C ILE A 50 8.64 14.48 5.13
N SER A 51 8.68 14.20 3.84
CA SER A 51 7.90 13.13 3.21
C SER A 51 8.84 12.15 2.51
N SER A 52 8.51 10.88 2.56
CA SER A 52 9.07 9.83 1.71
C SER A 52 7.90 9.15 0.97
N PRO A 53 7.46 9.73 -0.16
CA PRO A 53 6.27 9.24 -0.86
C PRO A 53 6.39 7.78 -1.29
N ALA A 54 7.59 7.34 -1.66
CA ALA A 54 7.87 5.94 -2.02
C ALA A 54 7.69 4.95 -0.85
N GLN A 55 7.65 5.44 0.38
CA GLN A 55 7.39 4.64 1.60
C GLN A 55 6.00 4.91 2.18
N GLY A 56 5.14 5.67 1.48
CA GLY A 56 3.83 6.08 2.00
C GLY A 56 3.88 7.05 3.18
N ALA A 57 5.04 7.64 3.47
CA ALA A 57 5.23 8.57 4.57
C ALA A 57 5.08 10.02 4.07
N THR A 58 4.08 10.74 4.57
CA THR A 58 3.79 12.12 4.15
C THR A 58 3.75 13.06 5.34
N ASP A 59 4.27 14.27 5.13
CA ASP A 59 4.19 15.42 6.03
C ASP A 59 4.57 15.13 7.50
N ILE A 60 5.58 14.27 7.71
CA ILE A 60 6.11 13.99 9.05
C ILE A 60 6.74 15.29 9.59
N PRO A 61 6.28 15.83 10.73
CA PRO A 61 6.84 17.05 11.29
C PRO A 61 8.32 16.89 11.66
N CYS A 62 9.12 17.90 11.32
CA CYS A 62 10.50 18.03 11.78
C CYS A 62 10.52 18.87 13.05
N GLU A 63 11.10 18.34 14.13
CA GLU A 63 10.99 18.99 15.45
C GLU A 63 11.87 20.23 15.61
N MET A 64 12.89 20.40 14.77
CA MET A 64 13.75 21.60 14.81
C MET A 64 14.19 22.03 13.42
N VAL A 65 13.94 23.28 13.09
CA VAL A 65 14.40 23.93 11.86
C VAL A 65 15.19 25.17 12.23
N THR A 66 16.36 25.35 11.68
CA THR A 66 17.20 26.54 11.91
C THR A 66 17.79 27.00 10.58
N VAL A 67 17.51 28.23 10.22
CA VAL A 67 18.11 28.90 9.05
C VAL A 67 18.93 30.08 9.54
N LYS A 68 20.22 30.14 9.14
CA LYS A 68 21.14 31.24 9.46
C LYS A 68 21.92 31.59 8.20
N GLY A 69 21.62 32.74 7.59
CA GLY A 69 22.11 33.07 6.24
C GLY A 69 21.71 31.94 5.28
N ASP A 70 22.65 31.36 4.58
CA ASP A 70 22.42 30.25 3.65
C ASP A 70 22.45 28.87 4.30
N SER A 71 22.76 28.78 5.61
CA SER A 71 22.85 27.51 6.31
C SER A 71 21.49 27.05 6.80
N VAL A 72 21.11 25.81 6.42
CA VAL A 72 19.89 25.14 6.80
C VAL A 72 20.21 23.92 7.67
N LYS A 73 19.55 23.81 8.83
CA LYS A 73 19.65 22.64 9.72
C LYS A 73 18.27 22.17 10.11
N ILE A 74 17.98 20.90 9.88
CA ILE A 74 16.70 20.26 10.18
C ILE A 74 16.97 19.02 11.05
N LYS A 75 16.22 18.85 12.14
CA LYS A 75 16.26 17.62 12.95
C LYS A 75 14.90 16.95 12.95
N MET A 76 14.91 15.66 12.77
CA MET A 76 13.76 14.74 12.73
C MET A 76 13.95 13.72 13.85
N LEU A 77 13.59 14.10 15.09
CA LEU A 77 13.89 13.30 16.29
C LEU A 77 13.18 11.94 16.25
N ARG A 78 11.93 11.92 15.77
CA ARG A 78 11.12 10.68 15.62
C ARG A 78 11.76 9.67 14.65
N LEU A 79 12.50 10.18 13.67
CA LEU A 79 13.19 9.36 12.67
C LEU A 79 14.65 9.08 13.04
N ASN A 80 15.12 9.62 14.19
CA ASN A 80 16.53 9.63 14.56
C ASN A 80 17.42 10.13 13.42
N ALA A 81 16.99 11.20 12.73
CA ALA A 81 17.63 11.71 11.53
C ALA A 81 17.89 13.23 11.62
N SER A 82 18.82 13.72 10.80
CA SER A 82 19.10 15.15 10.66
C SER A 82 19.62 15.48 9.26
N PHE A 83 19.36 16.71 8.82
CA PHE A 83 19.95 17.29 7.61
C PHE A 83 20.68 18.59 7.96
N LYS A 84 21.85 18.80 7.34
CA LYS A 84 22.58 20.07 7.39
C LYS A 84 23.05 20.39 5.99
N GLY A 85 22.72 21.59 5.49
CA GLY A 85 23.07 21.99 4.15
C GLY A 85 23.25 23.49 4.01
N VAL A 86 23.71 23.89 2.83
CA VAL A 86 23.91 25.29 2.42
C VAL A 86 23.12 25.54 1.15
N LEU A 87 22.31 26.60 1.18
CA LEU A 87 21.55 27.08 0.02
C LEU A 87 22.50 27.61 -1.03
N SER A 88 22.26 27.27 -2.29
CA SER A 88 23.02 27.79 -3.42
C SER A 88 22.71 29.28 -3.67
N PRO A 89 23.64 30.07 -4.26
CA PRO A 89 23.42 31.49 -4.54
C PRO A 89 22.22 31.77 -5.48
N ASP A 90 21.84 30.81 -6.31
CA ASP A 90 20.66 30.87 -7.19
C ASP A 90 19.38 30.43 -6.51
N GLU A 91 19.44 30.06 -5.22
CA GLU A 91 18.34 29.56 -4.39
C GLU A 91 17.61 28.32 -4.92
N ASN A 92 18.22 27.56 -5.83
CA ASN A 92 17.60 26.40 -6.49
C ASN A 92 18.06 25.06 -5.93
N SER A 93 19.09 25.04 -5.09
CA SER A 93 19.56 23.81 -4.43
C SER A 93 20.05 24.04 -3.01
N ILE A 94 19.93 23.01 -2.16
CA ILE A 94 20.57 22.95 -0.84
C ILE A 94 21.48 21.74 -0.85
N LYS A 95 22.80 21.94 -0.80
CA LYS A 95 23.77 20.87 -0.77
C LYS A 95 24.20 20.61 0.67
N GLY A 96 24.17 19.37 1.10
CA GLY A 96 24.44 19.03 2.49
C GLY A 96 24.66 17.57 2.76
N GLN A 97 24.50 17.23 4.04
CA GLN A 97 24.62 15.88 4.56
C GLN A 97 23.34 15.48 5.30
N PHE A 98 22.85 14.32 4.98
CA PHE A 98 21.75 13.65 5.68
C PHE A 98 22.31 12.55 6.56
N LYS A 99 21.85 12.49 7.80
CA LYS A 99 22.31 11.50 8.78
C LYS A 99 21.13 10.76 9.38
N GLN A 100 21.11 9.44 9.20
CA GLN A 100 20.22 8.50 9.88
C GLN A 100 21.01 7.20 10.11
N GLY A 101 21.63 7.10 11.29
CA GLY A 101 22.64 6.07 11.55
C GLY A 101 23.95 6.37 10.82
N VAL A 102 23.94 6.33 9.49
CA VAL A 102 25.06 6.69 8.60
C VAL A 102 24.85 8.09 8.04
N GLU A 103 25.94 8.80 7.78
CA GLU A 103 25.92 10.12 7.14
C GLU A 103 26.19 9.96 5.64
N VAL A 104 25.29 10.53 4.82
CA VAL A 104 25.38 10.47 3.35
C VAL A 104 25.20 11.85 2.74
N PRO A 105 25.88 12.16 1.61
CA PRO A 105 25.65 13.41 0.90
C PRO A 105 24.23 13.47 0.36
N LEU A 106 23.60 14.64 0.45
CA LEU A 106 22.26 14.91 -0.06
C LEU A 106 22.23 16.27 -0.74
N VAL A 107 21.76 16.29 -1.98
CA VAL A 107 21.44 17.50 -2.71
C VAL A 107 19.93 17.60 -2.81
N LEU A 108 19.37 18.66 -2.24
CA LEU A 108 17.96 19.00 -2.36
C LEU A 108 17.80 20.02 -3.49
N THR A 109 16.90 19.78 -4.41
CA THR A 109 16.56 20.69 -5.51
C THR A 109 15.18 21.30 -5.24
N ARG A 110 15.06 22.61 -5.45
CA ARG A 110 13.78 23.31 -5.31
C ARG A 110 12.76 22.75 -6.29
N THR A 111 11.53 22.54 -5.82
CA THR A 111 10.45 21.97 -6.63
C THR A 111 9.11 22.62 -6.27
N THR A 112 8.05 22.30 -7.00
CA THR A 112 6.69 22.70 -6.65
C THR A 112 6.02 21.63 -5.78
N ALA A 113 4.96 22.00 -5.06
CA ALA A 113 4.15 21.03 -4.29
C ALA A 113 3.70 19.85 -5.18
N GLU A 114 3.24 20.15 -6.38
CA GLU A 114 2.77 19.12 -7.33
C GLU A 114 3.90 18.20 -7.80
N SER A 115 5.08 18.76 -8.13
CA SER A 115 6.24 17.98 -8.57
C SER A 115 6.98 17.28 -7.43
N ALA A 116 6.75 17.70 -6.19
CA ALA A 116 7.28 17.06 -4.99
C ALA A 116 6.55 15.73 -4.70
N MET A 117 5.26 15.70 -5.00
CA MET A 117 4.45 14.49 -4.90
C MET A 117 4.76 13.55 -6.07
N LEU A 118 4.67 12.26 -5.82
CA LEU A 118 4.78 11.29 -6.91
C LEU A 118 3.61 11.49 -7.89
N TYR A 119 3.95 11.63 -9.18
CA TYR A 119 2.94 11.72 -10.23
C TYR A 119 2.21 10.39 -10.38
N ARG A 120 0.88 10.42 -10.18
CA ARG A 120 -0.03 9.26 -10.31
C ARG A 120 -1.08 9.55 -11.39
N PRO A 121 -0.75 9.33 -12.67
CA PRO A 121 -1.59 9.77 -13.78
C PRO A 121 -2.95 9.03 -13.86
N GLN A 122 -3.04 7.85 -13.25
CA GLN A 122 -4.25 7.02 -13.29
C GLN A 122 -5.24 7.37 -12.17
N GLU A 123 -4.82 8.10 -11.13
CA GLU A 123 -5.74 8.47 -10.06
C GLU A 123 -6.86 9.37 -10.59
N PRO A 124 -8.12 8.98 -10.37
CA PRO A 124 -9.26 9.75 -10.85
C PRO A 124 -9.37 11.08 -10.12
N LYS A 125 -9.65 12.14 -10.90
CA LYS A 125 -9.80 13.51 -10.38
C LYS A 125 -11.14 14.09 -10.79
N PRO A 126 -11.78 14.92 -9.94
CA PRO A 126 -13.00 15.62 -10.33
C PRO A 126 -12.75 16.58 -11.50
N PRO A 127 -13.77 16.87 -12.33
CA PRO A 127 -15.15 16.38 -12.20
C PRO A 127 -15.31 14.93 -12.68
N PHE A 128 -16.02 14.11 -11.89
CA PHE A 128 -16.30 12.72 -12.27
C PHE A 128 -17.49 12.63 -13.24
N VAL A 129 -17.45 11.69 -14.18
CA VAL A 129 -18.53 11.42 -15.14
C VAL A 129 -19.58 10.42 -14.62
N TYR A 130 -19.43 10.01 -13.37
CA TYR A 130 -20.28 9.05 -12.65
C TYR A 130 -20.65 9.60 -11.28
N ARG A 131 -21.62 8.98 -10.60
CA ARG A 131 -22.04 9.35 -9.25
C ARG A 131 -21.12 8.72 -8.23
N GLN A 132 -20.86 9.46 -7.15
CA GLN A 132 -20.17 8.96 -5.95
C GLN A 132 -21.05 9.25 -4.73
N GLU A 133 -21.19 8.27 -3.86
CA GLU A 133 -21.94 8.38 -2.61
C GLU A 133 -21.07 7.86 -1.47
N GLU A 134 -20.93 8.67 -0.42
CA GLU A 134 -20.41 8.18 0.85
C GLU A 134 -21.51 7.36 1.52
N VAL A 135 -21.17 6.14 1.89
CA VAL A 135 -22.11 5.17 2.43
C VAL A 135 -21.60 4.53 3.70
N THR A 136 -22.52 4.01 4.50
CA THR A 136 -22.19 3.16 5.65
C THR A 136 -23.08 1.93 5.66
N PHE A 137 -22.55 0.83 6.16
CA PHE A 137 -23.28 -0.41 6.38
C PHE A 137 -22.72 -1.13 7.62
N ASN A 138 -23.43 -2.11 8.11
CA ASN A 138 -23.07 -2.78 9.35
C ASN A 138 -22.81 -4.28 9.15
N HIS A 139 -21.78 -4.78 9.82
CA HIS A 139 -21.62 -6.18 10.15
C HIS A 139 -21.77 -6.35 11.67
N GLY A 140 -22.95 -6.79 12.14
CA GLY A 140 -23.27 -6.78 13.55
C GLY A 140 -23.16 -5.35 14.16
N GLU A 141 -22.30 -5.19 15.15
CA GLU A 141 -22.02 -3.90 15.78
C GLU A 141 -20.92 -3.08 15.06
N ILE A 142 -20.22 -3.67 14.11
CA ILE A 142 -19.18 -3.00 13.34
C ILE A 142 -19.81 -2.14 12.26
N LEU A 143 -19.62 -0.83 12.34
CA LEU A 143 -19.94 0.11 11.27
C LEU A 143 -18.79 0.16 10.28
N LEU A 144 -19.09 -0.04 9.01
CA LEU A 144 -18.14 0.08 7.90
C LEU A 144 -18.53 1.27 7.01
N ALA A 145 -17.57 2.14 6.76
CA ALA A 145 -17.74 3.32 5.92
C ALA A 145 -17.10 3.10 4.54
N GLY A 146 -17.75 3.54 3.51
CA GLY A 146 -17.28 3.32 2.15
C GLY A 146 -17.73 4.39 1.17
N THR A 147 -17.29 4.22 -0.08
CA THR A 147 -17.74 5.01 -1.23
C THR A 147 -18.31 4.07 -2.27
N LEU A 148 -19.57 4.33 -2.66
CA LEU A 148 -20.24 3.66 -3.76
C LEU A 148 -20.16 4.55 -5.00
N THR A 149 -19.52 4.05 -6.06
CA THR A 149 -19.53 4.71 -7.37
C THR A 149 -20.49 3.99 -8.30
N MET A 150 -21.27 4.77 -9.09
CA MET A 150 -22.28 4.23 -10.00
C MET A 150 -22.33 5.06 -11.28
N PRO A 151 -22.63 4.45 -12.45
CA PRO A 151 -22.88 5.22 -13.66
C PRO A 151 -23.93 6.32 -13.45
N SER A 152 -23.76 7.47 -14.11
CA SER A 152 -24.65 8.62 -13.92
C SER A 152 -26.08 8.36 -14.38
N TRP A 153 -26.27 7.47 -15.34
CA TRP A 153 -27.57 7.20 -16.00
C TRP A 153 -27.86 5.70 -16.02
N GLY A 154 -29.12 5.36 -15.82
CA GLY A 154 -29.58 3.99 -15.81
C GLY A 154 -29.91 3.47 -14.41
N ARG A 155 -30.19 2.19 -14.34
CA ARG A 155 -30.47 1.40 -13.11
C ARG A 155 -30.19 -0.07 -13.38
N ASN A 156 -30.31 -0.90 -12.37
CA ASN A 156 -30.06 -2.33 -12.45
C ASN A 156 -28.62 -2.63 -12.87
N PHE A 157 -27.69 -1.91 -12.23
CA PHE A 157 -26.26 -2.07 -12.50
C PHE A 157 -25.74 -3.36 -11.89
N PRO A 158 -24.92 -4.15 -12.57
CA PRO A 158 -24.07 -5.11 -11.90
C PRO A 158 -23.15 -4.36 -10.94
N ALA A 159 -22.75 -5.01 -9.86
CA ALA A 159 -21.91 -4.36 -8.86
C ALA A 159 -20.75 -5.25 -8.39
N VAL A 160 -19.71 -4.62 -7.90
CA VAL A 160 -18.60 -5.31 -7.24
C VAL A 160 -18.28 -4.66 -5.90
N VAL A 161 -17.87 -5.49 -4.96
CA VAL A 161 -17.22 -5.07 -3.72
C VAL A 161 -15.73 -5.21 -3.91
N LEU A 162 -14.93 -4.17 -3.61
CA LEU A 162 -13.47 -4.26 -3.56
C LEU A 162 -13.04 -4.60 -2.14
N VAL A 163 -12.17 -5.62 -2.00
CA VAL A 163 -11.68 -6.10 -0.72
C VAL A 163 -10.15 -6.02 -0.69
N SER A 164 -9.64 -5.25 0.26
CA SER A 164 -8.21 -4.93 0.43
C SER A 164 -7.37 -6.14 0.85
N GLY A 165 -6.06 -6.00 0.68
CA GLY A 165 -5.07 -6.95 1.15
C GLY A 165 -4.81 -6.85 2.66
N SER A 166 -3.77 -7.53 3.12
CA SER A 166 -3.39 -7.63 4.53
C SER A 166 -3.07 -6.27 5.16
N GLY A 167 -3.49 -6.12 6.40
CA GLY A 167 -3.30 -4.91 7.20
C GLY A 167 -4.51 -3.99 7.16
N ALA A 168 -4.50 -2.95 8.00
CA ALA A 168 -5.58 -1.99 8.09
C ALA A 168 -5.50 -0.97 6.93
N GLN A 169 -6.34 -1.13 5.92
CA GLN A 169 -6.36 -0.37 4.68
C GLN A 169 -7.55 0.58 4.61
N ASN A 170 -7.35 1.75 4.00
CA ASN A 170 -8.48 2.58 3.63
C ASN A 170 -9.16 2.04 2.35
N ARG A 171 -10.34 2.55 2.05
CA ARG A 171 -11.18 2.16 0.89
C ARG A 171 -10.49 2.25 -0.47
N ASP A 172 -9.40 3.02 -0.58
CA ASP A 172 -8.62 3.17 -1.81
C ASP A 172 -7.44 2.19 -1.88
N GLU A 173 -7.24 1.36 -0.81
CA GLU A 173 -6.07 0.52 -0.64
C GLU A 173 -4.79 1.34 -0.84
N GLU A 174 -4.67 2.46 -0.12
CA GLU A 174 -3.59 3.41 -0.31
C GLU A 174 -2.26 2.85 0.15
N LEU A 175 -1.45 2.41 -0.80
CA LEU A 175 -0.16 1.77 -0.61
C LEU A 175 0.93 2.52 -1.37
N PHE A 176 2.02 2.91 -0.69
CA PHE A 176 3.17 3.54 -1.32
C PHE A 176 2.82 4.78 -2.17
N GLY A 177 1.79 5.54 -1.76
CA GLY A 177 1.27 6.69 -2.47
C GLY A 177 0.51 6.36 -3.75
N HIS A 178 0.05 5.13 -3.93
CA HIS A 178 -0.91 4.70 -4.94
C HIS A 178 -2.28 4.47 -4.32
N LYS A 179 -3.34 4.57 -5.15
CA LYS A 179 -4.72 4.28 -4.80
C LYS A 179 -5.33 3.26 -5.77
N PRO A 180 -4.87 2.00 -5.73
CA PRO A 180 -5.30 0.98 -6.70
C PRO A 180 -6.82 0.85 -6.80
N PHE A 181 -7.52 0.83 -5.67
CA PHE A 181 -8.98 0.67 -5.66
C PHE A 181 -9.73 1.88 -6.19
N ALA A 182 -9.19 3.11 -6.02
CA ALA A 182 -9.77 4.27 -6.68
C ALA A 182 -9.65 4.15 -8.21
N VAL A 183 -8.51 3.66 -8.72
CA VAL A 183 -8.27 3.44 -10.15
C VAL A 183 -9.17 2.34 -10.70
N ILE A 184 -9.26 1.19 -10.03
CA ILE A 184 -10.15 0.08 -10.44
C ILE A 184 -11.61 0.54 -10.44
N ALA A 185 -12.04 1.28 -9.40
CA ALA A 185 -13.40 1.77 -9.28
C ALA A 185 -13.76 2.75 -10.40
N ASP A 186 -12.89 3.71 -10.73
CA ASP A 186 -13.08 4.63 -11.87
C ASP A 186 -13.24 3.86 -13.18
N PHE A 187 -12.35 2.89 -13.42
CA PHE A 187 -12.35 2.13 -14.66
C PHE A 187 -13.61 1.28 -14.82
N LEU A 188 -14.00 0.54 -13.80
CA LEU A 188 -15.18 -0.32 -13.80
C LEU A 188 -16.48 0.50 -13.85
N THR A 189 -16.53 1.64 -13.14
CA THR A 189 -17.74 2.48 -13.14
C THR A 189 -17.98 3.10 -14.52
N ARG A 190 -16.90 3.49 -15.23
CA ARG A 190 -17.00 3.92 -16.63
C ARG A 190 -17.42 2.78 -17.57
N ALA A 191 -17.11 1.54 -17.23
CA ALA A 191 -17.55 0.34 -17.97
C ALA A 191 -18.99 -0.08 -17.65
N GLY A 192 -19.71 0.66 -16.78
CA GLY A 192 -21.14 0.41 -16.46
C GLY A 192 -21.37 -0.46 -15.23
N ILE A 193 -20.37 -0.67 -14.39
CA ILE A 193 -20.41 -1.50 -13.18
C ILE A 193 -20.39 -0.58 -11.95
N ALA A 194 -21.30 -0.78 -11.00
CA ALA A 194 -21.24 -0.09 -9.71
C ALA A 194 -20.12 -0.69 -8.85
N VAL A 195 -19.42 0.15 -8.09
CA VAL A 195 -18.28 -0.31 -7.26
C VAL A 195 -18.41 0.22 -5.85
N LEU A 196 -18.46 -0.69 -4.88
CA LEU A 196 -18.38 -0.39 -3.46
C LEU A 196 -16.96 -0.72 -2.99
N ARG A 197 -16.28 0.27 -2.42
CA ARG A 197 -15.02 0.13 -1.70
C ARG A 197 -15.20 0.72 -0.31
N TYR A 198 -14.65 0.08 0.72
CA TYR A 198 -14.87 0.45 2.11
C TYR A 198 -13.57 0.46 2.90
N ASP A 199 -13.55 1.26 3.97
CA ASP A 199 -12.45 1.28 4.92
C ASP A 199 -12.50 0.05 5.82
N ASP A 200 -11.38 -0.60 6.04
CA ASP A 200 -11.27 -1.72 6.97
C ASP A 200 -11.60 -1.27 8.40
N ARG A 201 -11.82 -2.22 9.29
CA ARG A 201 -12.06 -1.98 10.72
C ARG A 201 -10.96 -1.09 11.31
N GLY A 202 -11.36 -0.03 12.01
CA GLY A 202 -10.45 0.93 12.67
C GLY A 202 -9.77 1.92 11.72
N VAL A 203 -10.15 1.97 10.45
CA VAL A 203 -9.60 2.89 9.46
C VAL A 203 -10.68 3.87 8.99
N GLY A 204 -10.27 5.10 8.67
CA GLY A 204 -11.14 6.11 8.05
C GLY A 204 -12.42 6.35 8.84
N GLY A 205 -13.56 6.03 8.24
CA GLY A 205 -14.88 6.17 8.86
C GLY A 205 -15.42 4.90 9.50
N SER A 206 -14.69 3.78 9.44
CA SER A 206 -15.11 2.50 10.01
C SER A 206 -14.80 2.40 11.50
N SER A 207 -15.69 1.75 12.26
CA SER A 207 -15.47 1.51 13.69
C SER A 207 -14.34 0.50 13.93
N ALA A 208 -13.70 0.61 15.10
CA ALA A 208 -12.64 -0.31 15.48
C ALA A 208 -13.13 -1.75 15.56
N GLY A 209 -12.30 -2.67 15.11
CA GLY A 209 -12.47 -4.09 15.34
C GLY A 209 -11.80 -4.56 16.65
N SER A 210 -11.62 -5.86 16.75
CA SER A 210 -10.90 -6.54 17.83
C SER A 210 -9.45 -6.83 17.45
N ALA A 211 -8.57 -6.95 18.44
CA ALA A 211 -7.22 -7.46 18.21
C ALA A 211 -7.19 -8.95 17.78
N GLU A 212 -8.31 -9.65 17.97
CA GLU A 212 -8.48 -11.06 17.60
C GLU A 212 -9.07 -11.25 16.19
N ASP A 213 -9.39 -10.15 15.47
CA ASP A 213 -9.96 -10.23 14.13
C ASP A 213 -9.00 -10.92 13.16
N THR A 214 -9.56 -11.76 12.30
CA THR A 214 -8.84 -12.61 11.35
C THR A 214 -9.41 -12.45 9.93
N THR A 215 -8.79 -13.10 8.95
CA THR A 215 -9.28 -13.22 7.56
C THR A 215 -10.75 -13.63 7.47
N LEU A 216 -11.23 -14.48 8.40
CA LEU A 216 -12.64 -14.92 8.42
C LEU A 216 -13.59 -13.80 8.86
N ASP A 217 -13.18 -12.93 9.77
CA ASP A 217 -13.97 -11.77 10.20
C ASP A 217 -14.07 -10.75 9.05
N PHE A 218 -12.99 -10.53 8.32
CA PHE A 218 -12.97 -9.65 7.14
C PHE A 218 -13.80 -10.22 5.99
N ALA A 219 -13.91 -11.55 5.86
CA ALA A 219 -14.83 -12.17 4.92
C ALA A 219 -16.30 -11.88 5.27
N GLN A 220 -16.66 -11.83 6.56
CA GLN A 220 -18.00 -11.44 6.99
C GLN A 220 -18.28 -9.94 6.69
N ASP A 221 -17.28 -9.07 6.81
CA ASP A 221 -17.41 -7.66 6.43
C ASP A 221 -17.66 -7.51 4.92
N ALA A 222 -16.95 -8.28 4.09
CA ALA A 222 -17.17 -8.31 2.65
C ALA A 222 -18.58 -8.83 2.29
N LEU A 223 -19.08 -9.84 2.99
CA LEU A 223 -20.45 -10.33 2.81
C LEU A 223 -21.50 -9.31 3.28
N ALA A 224 -21.24 -8.55 4.34
CA ALA A 224 -22.10 -7.44 4.74
C ALA A 224 -22.14 -6.32 3.67
N ALA A 225 -21.04 -6.06 2.99
CA ALA A 225 -21.01 -5.15 1.83
C ALA A 225 -21.86 -5.67 0.67
N VAL A 226 -21.83 -6.99 0.40
CA VAL A 226 -22.74 -7.62 -0.60
C VAL A 226 -24.19 -7.45 -0.18
N ASP A 227 -24.51 -7.68 1.10
CA ASP A 227 -25.86 -7.50 1.63
C ASP A 227 -26.34 -6.05 1.51
N TYR A 228 -25.47 -5.09 1.81
CA TYR A 228 -25.76 -3.67 1.61
C TYR A 228 -26.10 -3.37 0.14
N LEU A 229 -25.30 -3.84 -0.81
CA LEU A 229 -25.56 -3.64 -2.24
C LEU A 229 -26.90 -4.24 -2.67
N LYS A 230 -27.33 -5.36 -2.11
CA LYS A 230 -28.65 -5.96 -2.36
C LYS A 230 -29.82 -5.08 -1.91
N THR A 231 -29.62 -4.18 -0.95
CA THR A 231 -30.66 -3.24 -0.50
C THR A 231 -30.87 -2.06 -1.47
N ARG A 232 -29.92 -1.85 -2.39
CA ARG A 232 -29.92 -0.70 -3.29
C ARG A 232 -30.79 -0.95 -4.51
N SER A 233 -31.77 -0.08 -4.75
CA SER A 233 -32.70 -0.19 -5.91
C SER A 233 -32.03 0.02 -7.27
N GLU A 234 -30.85 0.64 -7.29
CA GLU A 234 -30.06 0.86 -8.51
C GLU A 234 -29.27 -0.37 -8.93
N ILE A 235 -29.05 -1.31 -8.02
CA ILE A 235 -28.17 -2.47 -8.20
C ILE A 235 -28.95 -3.70 -8.66
N ASP A 236 -28.39 -4.45 -9.58
CA ASP A 236 -28.84 -5.78 -9.96
C ASP A 236 -28.36 -6.79 -8.89
N SER A 237 -29.25 -7.12 -7.96
CA SER A 237 -28.95 -7.99 -6.83
C SER A 237 -28.50 -9.41 -7.20
N LYS A 238 -28.71 -9.83 -8.47
CA LYS A 238 -28.26 -11.12 -8.98
C LYS A 238 -26.86 -11.08 -9.59
N ASN A 239 -26.32 -9.89 -9.78
CA ASN A 239 -25.04 -9.66 -10.44
C ASN A 239 -24.11 -8.83 -9.54
N ILE A 240 -23.89 -9.31 -8.30
CA ILE A 240 -22.95 -8.72 -7.34
C ILE A 240 -21.76 -9.67 -7.21
N GLY A 241 -20.56 -9.18 -7.55
CA GLY A 241 -19.30 -9.90 -7.42
C GLY A 241 -18.37 -9.30 -6.37
N ILE A 242 -17.28 -10.00 -6.12
CA ILE A 242 -16.20 -9.54 -5.21
C ILE A 242 -14.90 -9.55 -5.99
N ILE A 243 -14.16 -8.44 -5.93
CA ILE A 243 -12.79 -8.32 -6.45
C ILE A 243 -11.88 -8.08 -5.25
N GLY A 244 -10.96 -8.98 -4.97
CA GLY A 244 -10.05 -8.88 -3.84
C GLY A 244 -8.60 -8.87 -4.27
N HIS A 245 -7.78 -8.06 -3.59
CA HIS A 245 -6.35 -8.02 -3.80
C HIS A 245 -5.62 -8.71 -2.66
N SER A 246 -4.58 -9.49 -2.96
CA SER A 246 -3.75 -10.17 -1.96
C SER A 246 -4.61 -11.03 -1.01
N GLU A 247 -4.61 -10.80 0.30
CA GLU A 247 -5.52 -11.45 1.26
C GLU A 247 -7.00 -11.28 0.86
N GLY A 248 -7.37 -10.12 0.30
CA GLY A 248 -8.71 -9.88 -0.23
C GLY A 248 -9.12 -10.85 -1.33
N GLY A 249 -8.16 -11.34 -2.13
CA GLY A 249 -8.39 -12.41 -3.11
C GLY A 249 -8.76 -13.74 -2.45
N THR A 250 -8.14 -14.06 -1.33
CA THR A 250 -8.50 -15.22 -0.49
C THR A 250 -9.89 -15.01 0.15
N ILE A 251 -10.16 -13.79 0.63
CA ILE A 251 -11.47 -13.42 1.19
C ILE A 251 -12.58 -13.59 0.14
N ALA A 252 -12.35 -13.19 -1.11
CA ALA A 252 -13.33 -13.39 -2.19
C ALA A 252 -13.68 -14.86 -2.39
N VAL A 253 -12.68 -15.76 -2.33
CA VAL A 253 -12.87 -17.21 -2.41
C VAL A 253 -13.67 -17.73 -1.21
N ILE A 254 -13.36 -17.27 0.01
CA ILE A 254 -14.10 -17.63 1.23
C ILE A 254 -15.57 -17.21 1.09
N CYS A 255 -15.84 -15.97 0.69
CA CYS A 255 -17.19 -15.45 0.51
C CYS A 255 -18.00 -16.26 -0.52
N ALA A 256 -17.41 -16.57 -1.66
CA ALA A 256 -18.05 -17.37 -2.70
C ALA A 256 -18.37 -18.81 -2.27
N ALA A 257 -17.49 -19.40 -1.44
CA ALA A 257 -17.72 -20.73 -0.87
C ALA A 257 -18.80 -20.71 0.22
N MET A 258 -18.82 -19.69 1.08
CA MET A 258 -19.78 -19.57 2.18
C MET A 258 -21.18 -19.19 1.71
N ARG A 259 -21.28 -18.32 0.69
CA ARG A 259 -22.55 -17.79 0.21
C ARG A 259 -22.66 -17.88 -1.33
N PRO A 260 -22.68 -19.10 -1.90
CA PRO A 260 -22.62 -19.32 -3.35
C PRO A 260 -23.81 -18.76 -4.13
N ASP A 261 -24.96 -18.53 -3.47
CA ASP A 261 -26.14 -17.94 -4.11
C ASP A 261 -26.15 -16.41 -4.07
N ASP A 262 -25.25 -15.80 -3.31
CA ASP A 262 -25.19 -14.36 -3.09
C ASP A 262 -24.03 -13.69 -3.84
N VAL A 263 -22.97 -14.43 -4.13
CA VAL A 263 -21.78 -13.97 -4.83
C VAL A 263 -21.83 -14.48 -6.27
N ALA A 264 -22.14 -13.60 -7.20
CA ALA A 264 -22.37 -13.96 -8.61
C ALA A 264 -21.09 -14.32 -9.35
N PHE A 265 -19.96 -13.72 -9.00
CA PHE A 265 -18.63 -13.98 -9.56
C PHE A 265 -17.55 -13.44 -8.64
N ILE A 266 -16.32 -13.92 -8.80
CA ILE A 266 -15.17 -13.40 -8.06
C ILE A 266 -13.97 -13.14 -8.97
N VAL A 267 -13.17 -12.14 -8.60
CA VAL A 267 -11.86 -11.85 -9.18
C VAL A 267 -10.83 -11.81 -8.06
N SER A 268 -9.79 -12.61 -8.19
CA SER A 268 -8.63 -12.58 -7.28
C SER A 268 -7.45 -11.91 -7.98
N LEU A 269 -6.98 -10.83 -7.41
CA LEU A 269 -5.79 -10.09 -7.82
C LEU A 269 -4.64 -10.47 -6.89
N ALA A 270 -3.71 -11.29 -7.35
CA ALA A 270 -2.56 -11.76 -6.58
C ALA A 270 -2.94 -12.41 -5.22
N GLY A 271 -4.04 -13.15 -5.16
CA GLY A 271 -4.53 -13.78 -3.93
C GLY A 271 -3.73 -15.00 -3.50
N ALA A 272 -3.60 -15.19 -2.19
CA ALA A 272 -2.97 -16.36 -1.59
C ALA A 272 -3.92 -17.57 -1.68
N MET A 273 -3.59 -18.56 -2.52
CA MET A 273 -4.43 -19.71 -2.86
C MET A 273 -3.88 -21.05 -2.37
N VAL A 274 -2.79 -21.02 -1.63
CA VAL A 274 -2.23 -22.14 -0.88
C VAL A 274 -2.18 -21.81 0.60
N LYS A 275 -1.84 -22.77 1.44
CA LYS A 275 -1.73 -22.56 2.89
C LYS A 275 -0.82 -21.38 3.20
N GLY A 276 -1.24 -20.52 4.13
CA GLY A 276 -0.50 -19.29 4.48
C GLY A 276 0.96 -19.55 4.87
N ARG A 277 1.25 -20.68 5.56
CA ARG A 277 2.62 -21.13 5.82
C ARG A 277 3.45 -21.24 4.53
N ASP A 278 2.91 -21.84 3.50
CA ASP A 278 3.65 -22.11 2.25
C ASP A 278 3.81 -20.79 1.45
N VAL A 279 2.82 -19.88 1.51
CA VAL A 279 2.95 -18.52 0.99
C VAL A 279 4.13 -17.80 1.65
N MET A 280 4.22 -17.83 2.98
CA MET A 280 5.26 -17.12 3.72
C MET A 280 6.65 -17.69 3.50
N VAL A 281 6.78 -19.01 3.39
CA VAL A 281 8.06 -19.67 3.05
C VAL A 281 8.52 -19.20 1.66
N GLN A 282 7.65 -19.26 0.67
CA GLN A 282 7.98 -18.86 -0.69
C GLN A 282 8.29 -17.37 -0.80
N GLN A 283 7.53 -16.50 -0.12
CA GLN A 283 7.78 -15.07 -0.04
C GLN A 283 9.20 -14.77 0.45
N ASN A 284 9.65 -15.43 1.54
CA ASN A 284 11.01 -15.24 2.05
C ASN A 284 12.08 -15.66 1.04
N CYS A 285 11.87 -16.76 0.31
CA CYS A 285 12.78 -17.20 -0.75
C CYS A 285 12.86 -16.16 -1.89
N LEU A 286 11.72 -15.67 -2.37
CA LEU A 286 11.65 -14.71 -3.47
C LEU A 286 12.23 -13.34 -3.08
N LEU A 287 11.99 -12.86 -1.86
CA LEU A 287 12.58 -11.62 -1.35
C LEU A 287 14.11 -11.71 -1.27
N ALA A 288 14.64 -12.84 -0.84
CA ALA A 288 16.08 -13.08 -0.81
C ALA A 288 16.68 -13.13 -2.23
N GLU A 289 16.01 -13.80 -3.17
CA GLU A 289 16.40 -13.84 -4.60
C GLU A 289 16.37 -12.44 -5.22
N MET A 290 15.28 -11.68 -5.02
CA MET A 290 15.14 -10.31 -5.51
C MET A 290 16.26 -9.39 -5.00
N SER A 291 16.71 -9.57 -3.76
CA SER A 291 17.82 -8.80 -3.17
C SER A 291 19.21 -9.24 -3.66
N GLY A 292 19.29 -10.23 -4.54
CA GLY A 292 20.55 -10.80 -5.07
C GLY A 292 21.26 -11.73 -4.08
N ASN A 293 20.63 -12.14 -3.00
CA ASN A 293 21.17 -13.02 -1.98
C ASN A 293 20.24 -14.23 -1.75
N PRO A 294 20.07 -15.13 -2.72
CA PRO A 294 19.18 -16.27 -2.59
C PRO A 294 19.55 -17.14 -1.37
N LEU A 295 18.54 -17.62 -0.68
CA LEU A 295 18.73 -18.48 0.49
C LEU A 295 19.44 -19.78 0.09
N ASN A 296 20.43 -20.18 0.88
CA ASN A 296 21.00 -21.52 0.78
C ASN A 296 20.06 -22.56 1.45
N GLU A 297 20.39 -23.86 1.33
CA GLU A 297 19.55 -24.95 1.82
C GLU A 297 19.37 -24.94 3.35
N GLU A 298 20.33 -24.44 4.09
CA GLU A 298 20.25 -24.32 5.56
C GLU A 298 19.27 -23.19 5.95
N GLN A 299 19.41 -22.04 5.31
CA GLN A 299 18.52 -20.87 5.51
C GLN A 299 17.08 -21.17 5.09
N LYS A 300 16.87 -21.93 3.99
CA LYS A 300 15.53 -22.38 3.58
C LYS A 300 14.90 -23.26 4.67
N ARG A 301 15.65 -24.24 5.18
CA ARG A 301 15.18 -25.09 6.28
C ARG A 301 14.88 -24.31 7.55
N GLU A 302 15.67 -23.27 7.85
CA GLU A 302 15.38 -22.36 8.97
C GLU A 302 14.03 -21.65 8.78
N VAL A 303 13.80 -21.04 7.62
CA VAL A 303 12.53 -20.39 7.26
C VAL A 303 11.37 -21.39 7.35
N GLU A 304 11.50 -22.57 6.75
CA GLU A 304 10.48 -23.64 6.83
C GLU A 304 10.19 -24.03 8.27
N THR A 305 11.22 -24.15 9.12
CA THR A 305 11.08 -24.51 10.54
C THR A 305 10.34 -23.43 11.32
N ILE A 306 10.64 -22.15 11.08
CA ILE A 306 9.96 -21.02 11.69
C ILE A 306 8.45 -21.08 11.38
N PHE A 307 8.09 -21.19 10.10
CA PHE A 307 6.68 -21.22 9.71
C PHE A 307 5.95 -22.52 10.07
N ALA A 308 6.64 -23.66 10.11
CA ALA A 308 6.10 -24.90 10.65
C ALA A 308 5.83 -24.78 12.16
N THR A 309 6.66 -24.07 12.90
CA THR A 309 6.48 -23.80 14.32
C THR A 309 5.25 -22.93 14.57
N ILE A 310 5.05 -21.85 13.77
CA ILE A 310 3.84 -21.01 13.84
C ILE A 310 2.60 -21.84 13.52
N ASP A 311 2.66 -22.69 12.50
CA ASP A 311 1.54 -23.56 12.09
C ASP A 311 1.13 -24.57 13.18
N SER A 312 2.08 -25.06 13.97
CA SER A 312 1.88 -26.13 14.94
C SER A 312 1.46 -25.69 16.35
N ILE A 313 1.78 -24.45 16.75
CA ILE A 313 1.55 -23.93 18.10
C ILE A 313 0.38 -22.93 18.08
N ASN A 314 -0.60 -23.15 18.98
CA ASN A 314 -1.77 -22.26 19.09
C ASN A 314 -1.63 -21.19 20.18
N GLU A 315 -0.88 -21.49 21.23
CA GLU A 315 -0.72 -20.59 22.37
C GLU A 315 0.35 -19.53 22.06
N PRO A 316 0.00 -18.21 22.03
CA PRO A 316 0.94 -17.15 21.64
C PRO A 316 2.22 -17.09 22.47
N ASP A 317 2.12 -17.26 23.79
CA ASP A 317 3.28 -17.21 24.69
C ASP A 317 4.25 -18.38 24.42
N ARG A 318 3.71 -19.59 24.27
CA ARG A 318 4.50 -20.77 23.92
C ARG A 318 5.16 -20.63 22.54
N LEU A 319 4.42 -20.07 21.58
CA LEU A 319 4.94 -19.79 20.25
C LEU A 319 6.09 -18.77 20.33
N ARG A 320 5.90 -17.71 21.13
CA ARG A 320 6.93 -16.68 21.34
C ARG A 320 8.23 -17.28 21.85
N ASP A 321 8.18 -18.12 22.87
CA ASP A 321 9.37 -18.76 23.44
C ASP A 321 10.07 -19.68 22.43
N ALA A 322 9.30 -20.47 21.67
CA ALA A 322 9.83 -21.34 20.63
C ALA A 322 10.52 -20.55 19.51
N LEU A 323 9.88 -19.49 19.00
CA LEU A 323 10.44 -18.62 17.96
C LEU A 323 11.68 -17.86 18.46
N LYS A 324 11.66 -17.38 19.69
CA LYS A 324 12.83 -16.71 20.30
C LYS A 324 14.04 -17.63 20.33
N THR A 325 13.83 -18.90 20.62
CA THR A 325 14.88 -19.91 20.60
C THR A 325 15.42 -20.19 19.19
N LEU A 326 14.52 -20.34 18.20
CA LEU A 326 14.89 -20.59 16.81
C LEU A 326 15.63 -19.39 16.18
N MET A 327 15.23 -18.18 16.52
CA MET A 327 15.76 -16.95 15.95
C MET A 327 16.94 -16.35 16.74
N ALA A 328 17.49 -17.05 17.72
CA ALA A 328 18.51 -16.52 18.65
C ALA A 328 19.75 -15.89 17.97
N SER A 329 20.05 -16.29 16.72
CA SER A 329 21.15 -15.74 15.91
C SER A 329 20.91 -14.35 15.33
N HIS A 330 19.65 -13.82 15.34
CA HIS A 330 19.24 -12.64 14.56
C HIS A 330 19.35 -11.28 15.30
N GLY A 331 19.86 -11.22 16.50
CA GLY A 331 19.98 -10.01 17.31
C GLY A 331 18.66 -9.61 18.00
N GLU A 332 18.73 -9.27 19.29
CA GLU A 332 17.60 -9.19 20.22
C GLU A 332 16.50 -8.20 19.78
N ALA A 333 16.87 -6.98 19.36
CA ALA A 333 15.90 -5.96 18.95
C ALA A 333 15.07 -6.37 17.71
N ARG A 334 15.70 -7.06 16.75
CA ARG A 334 15.02 -7.56 15.54
C ARG A 334 14.09 -8.72 15.87
N ILE A 335 14.54 -9.60 16.77
CA ILE A 335 13.73 -10.73 17.25
C ILE A 335 12.44 -10.21 17.90
N GLU A 336 12.52 -9.27 18.83
CA GLU A 336 11.36 -8.73 19.54
C GLU A 336 10.35 -8.07 18.60
N GLN A 337 10.81 -7.34 17.58
CA GLN A 337 9.94 -6.76 16.56
C GLN A 337 9.24 -7.84 15.72
N SER A 338 9.97 -8.88 15.31
CA SER A 338 9.41 -9.99 14.56
C SER A 338 8.40 -10.80 15.39
N LEU A 339 8.72 -11.09 16.64
CA LEU A 339 7.84 -11.83 17.54
C LEU A 339 6.51 -11.12 17.75
N LYS A 340 6.50 -9.78 17.88
CA LYS A 340 5.26 -9.01 18.01
C LYS A 340 4.29 -9.25 16.84
N VAL A 341 4.82 -9.39 15.62
CA VAL A 341 4.00 -9.67 14.43
C VAL A 341 3.63 -11.14 14.37
N MET A 342 4.62 -12.04 14.49
CA MET A 342 4.45 -13.49 14.30
C MET A 342 3.55 -14.16 15.34
N THR A 343 3.38 -13.55 16.52
CA THR A 343 2.49 -14.03 17.58
C THR A 343 1.18 -13.26 17.67
N SER A 344 0.90 -12.34 16.73
CA SER A 344 -0.41 -11.68 16.67
C SER A 344 -1.48 -12.67 16.21
N PRO A 345 -2.73 -12.54 16.70
CA PRO A 345 -3.83 -13.43 16.35
C PRO A 345 -4.07 -13.54 14.85
N TRP A 346 -4.10 -12.38 14.17
CA TRP A 346 -4.26 -12.35 12.72
C TRP A 346 -3.14 -13.10 12.00
N TYR A 347 -1.87 -12.84 12.33
CA TYR A 347 -0.74 -13.47 11.62
C TYR A 347 -0.69 -14.99 11.84
N MET A 348 -0.95 -15.44 13.08
CA MET A 348 -1.05 -16.86 13.38
C MET A 348 -2.19 -17.53 12.62
N ALA A 349 -3.35 -16.89 12.55
CA ALA A 349 -4.49 -17.36 11.78
C ALA A 349 -4.17 -17.43 10.28
N PHE A 350 -3.56 -16.40 9.72
CA PHE A 350 -3.16 -16.34 8.31
C PHE A 350 -2.18 -17.48 7.95
N VAL A 351 -1.13 -17.68 8.73
CA VAL A 351 -0.13 -18.76 8.47
C VAL A 351 -0.77 -20.14 8.50
N LYS A 352 -1.73 -20.35 9.39
CA LYS A 352 -2.43 -21.65 9.56
C LYS A 352 -3.55 -21.87 8.55
N PHE A 353 -4.09 -20.79 7.98
CA PHE A 353 -5.22 -20.87 7.08
C PHE A 353 -4.85 -21.60 5.78
N ASP A 354 -5.70 -22.57 5.39
CA ASP A 354 -5.60 -23.32 4.14
C ASP A 354 -6.87 -23.05 3.30
N PRO A 355 -6.78 -22.28 2.21
CA PRO A 355 -7.92 -21.95 1.37
C PRO A 355 -8.41 -23.13 0.50
N SER A 356 -7.73 -24.26 0.48
CA SER A 356 -7.99 -25.37 -0.46
C SER A 356 -9.43 -25.89 -0.40
N THR A 357 -10.01 -25.97 0.79
CA THR A 357 -11.41 -26.41 0.98
C THR A 357 -12.41 -25.41 0.43
N HIS A 358 -12.15 -24.10 0.59
CA HIS A 358 -13.00 -23.04 0.05
C HIS A 358 -12.86 -22.97 -1.47
N LEU A 359 -11.65 -23.05 -2.01
CA LEU A 359 -11.39 -23.11 -3.45
C LEU A 359 -12.19 -24.21 -4.14
N ALA A 360 -12.19 -25.41 -3.57
CA ALA A 360 -12.93 -26.57 -4.11
C ALA A 360 -14.47 -26.38 -4.06
N GLN A 361 -14.95 -25.44 -3.27
CA GLN A 361 -16.40 -25.15 -3.12
C GLN A 361 -16.87 -23.97 -3.97
N VAL A 362 -15.97 -23.22 -4.62
CA VAL A 362 -16.34 -22.12 -5.53
C VAL A 362 -17.14 -22.64 -6.70
N LYS A 363 -18.37 -22.14 -6.87
CA LYS A 363 -19.29 -22.53 -7.96
C LYS A 363 -19.51 -21.43 -8.98
N CYS A 364 -19.34 -20.18 -8.57
CA CYS A 364 -19.52 -19.03 -9.46
C CYS A 364 -18.32 -18.88 -10.41
N PRO A 365 -18.47 -18.10 -11.51
CA PRO A 365 -17.36 -17.70 -12.36
C PRO A 365 -16.23 -17.09 -11.53
N PHE A 366 -15.00 -17.51 -11.82
CA PHE A 366 -13.80 -17.11 -11.09
C PHE A 366 -12.68 -16.69 -12.05
N LEU A 367 -12.17 -15.46 -11.88
CA LEU A 367 -10.99 -14.95 -12.56
C LEU A 367 -9.83 -14.83 -11.56
N ALA A 368 -8.72 -15.53 -11.77
CA ALA A 368 -7.53 -15.45 -10.94
C ALA A 368 -6.35 -14.87 -11.74
N LEU A 369 -5.84 -13.72 -11.29
CA LEU A 369 -4.78 -12.96 -11.93
C LEU A 369 -3.57 -12.83 -11.01
N ASN A 370 -2.34 -12.89 -11.57
CA ASN A 370 -1.13 -12.59 -10.81
C ASN A 370 0.00 -12.09 -11.71
N GLY A 371 0.93 -11.30 -11.14
CA GLY A 371 2.17 -10.89 -11.78
C GLY A 371 3.26 -11.96 -11.64
N GLU A 372 3.99 -12.28 -12.71
CA GLU A 372 5.06 -13.30 -12.67
C GLU A 372 6.29 -12.84 -11.85
N TRP A 373 6.43 -11.55 -11.59
CA TRP A 373 7.47 -10.98 -10.72
C TRP A 373 6.92 -10.51 -9.37
N ASP A 374 5.82 -11.11 -8.94
CA ASP A 374 5.28 -10.94 -7.61
C ASP A 374 6.14 -11.72 -6.61
N VAL A 375 6.78 -11.01 -5.69
CA VAL A 375 7.62 -11.59 -4.62
C VAL A 375 6.87 -11.73 -3.29
N GLN A 376 5.60 -11.30 -3.22
CA GLN A 376 4.77 -11.46 -2.03
C GLN A 376 3.90 -12.70 -2.12
N VAL A 377 3.26 -12.91 -3.28
CA VAL A 377 2.43 -14.08 -3.55
C VAL A 377 2.87 -14.69 -4.87
N ASP A 378 3.60 -15.78 -4.81
CA ASP A 378 4.15 -16.47 -5.99
C ASP A 378 3.07 -16.86 -7.00
N ALA A 379 3.16 -16.33 -8.21
CA ALA A 379 2.19 -16.56 -9.26
C ALA A 379 2.05 -18.04 -9.63
N SER A 380 3.15 -18.76 -9.76
CA SER A 380 3.15 -20.18 -10.18
C SER A 380 2.47 -21.03 -9.13
N LEU A 381 2.90 -20.91 -7.86
CA LEU A 381 2.37 -21.69 -6.75
C LEU A 381 0.85 -21.50 -6.58
N ASN A 382 0.41 -20.24 -6.58
CA ASN A 382 -0.98 -19.91 -6.28
C ASN A 382 -1.92 -20.14 -7.46
N LEU A 383 -1.53 -19.80 -8.68
CA LEU A 383 -2.36 -20.04 -9.87
C LEU A 383 -2.50 -21.53 -10.21
N GLU A 384 -1.47 -22.34 -9.95
CA GLU A 384 -1.57 -23.80 -10.11
C GLU A 384 -2.53 -24.42 -9.08
N ALA A 385 -2.57 -23.88 -7.85
CA ALA A 385 -3.57 -24.31 -6.87
C ALA A 385 -5.00 -24.01 -7.34
N VAL A 386 -5.24 -22.82 -7.92
CA VAL A 386 -6.54 -22.47 -8.51
C VAL A 386 -6.90 -23.43 -9.65
N LYS A 387 -6.02 -23.66 -10.62
CA LYS A 387 -6.29 -24.58 -11.74
C LYS A 387 -6.65 -26.00 -11.27
N ARG A 388 -6.01 -26.44 -10.21
CA ARG A 388 -6.23 -27.80 -9.66
C ARG A 388 -7.54 -27.91 -8.88
N LEU A 389 -7.88 -26.91 -8.06
CA LEU A 389 -8.98 -26.98 -7.09
C LEU A 389 -10.26 -26.32 -7.59
N ALA A 390 -10.18 -25.35 -8.48
CA ALA A 390 -11.29 -24.69 -9.14
C ALA A 390 -11.07 -24.71 -10.66
N PRO A 391 -11.15 -25.89 -11.33
CA PRO A 391 -10.75 -26.07 -12.74
C PRO A 391 -11.60 -25.29 -13.73
N SER A 392 -12.76 -24.77 -13.34
CA SER A 392 -13.57 -23.85 -14.14
C SER A 392 -13.10 -22.42 -14.12
N ALA A 393 -12.15 -22.06 -13.24
CA ALA A 393 -11.62 -20.70 -13.15
C ALA A 393 -10.83 -20.29 -14.39
N THR A 394 -10.99 -19.05 -14.80
CA THR A 394 -10.09 -18.40 -15.74
C THR A 394 -8.83 -17.95 -15.01
N VAL A 395 -7.67 -18.42 -15.46
CA VAL A 395 -6.39 -18.13 -14.81
C VAL A 395 -5.47 -17.42 -15.79
N LYS A 396 -4.88 -16.28 -15.39
CA LYS A 396 -3.93 -15.53 -16.20
C LYS A 396 -2.78 -14.98 -15.37
N SER A 397 -1.54 -15.16 -15.86
CA SER A 397 -0.36 -14.48 -15.32
C SER A 397 0.13 -13.38 -16.26
N TYR A 398 0.84 -12.39 -15.70
CA TYR A 398 1.37 -11.27 -16.46
C TYR A 398 2.89 -11.17 -16.27
N LYS A 399 3.60 -11.26 -17.39
CA LYS A 399 5.06 -11.13 -17.40
C LYS A 399 5.51 -9.76 -16.91
N LYS A 400 6.58 -9.75 -16.13
CA LYS A 400 7.22 -8.51 -15.66
C LYS A 400 6.27 -7.57 -14.88
N MET A 401 5.30 -8.12 -14.17
CA MET A 401 4.45 -7.39 -13.27
C MET A 401 4.68 -7.84 -11.83
N ASN A 402 4.68 -6.87 -10.93
CA ASN A 402 4.83 -7.06 -9.49
C ASN A 402 3.46 -7.33 -8.81
N HIS A 403 3.45 -7.38 -7.47
CA HIS A 403 2.25 -7.64 -6.66
C HIS A 403 1.09 -6.64 -6.87
N LEU A 404 1.39 -5.38 -7.19
CA LEU A 404 0.38 -4.36 -7.52
C LEU A 404 0.05 -4.29 -9.02
N PHE A 405 0.48 -5.28 -9.81
CA PHE A 405 0.31 -5.30 -11.26
C PHE A 405 0.92 -4.10 -11.98
N GLN A 406 1.99 -3.54 -11.43
CA GLN A 406 2.77 -2.52 -12.10
C GLN A 406 3.78 -3.19 -13.03
N GLU A 407 3.95 -2.65 -14.22
CA GLU A 407 4.96 -3.11 -15.18
C GLU A 407 6.35 -2.66 -14.73
N ILE A 408 7.27 -3.62 -14.61
CA ILE A 408 8.65 -3.38 -14.17
C ILE A 408 9.64 -3.94 -15.18
N SER A 409 10.79 -3.30 -15.29
CA SER A 409 11.84 -3.68 -16.27
C SER A 409 12.86 -4.69 -15.71
N ASN A 410 12.94 -4.81 -14.38
CA ASN A 410 13.91 -5.64 -13.67
C ASN A 410 13.25 -6.29 -12.45
N PHE A 411 13.51 -7.58 -12.22
CA PHE A 411 13.00 -8.33 -11.07
C PHE A 411 13.38 -7.67 -9.70
N ALA A 412 14.56 -7.07 -9.59
CA ALA A 412 14.95 -6.33 -8.39
C ALA A 412 14.06 -5.11 -8.06
N GLN A 413 13.20 -4.69 -8.99
CA GLN A 413 12.22 -3.61 -8.78
C GLN A 413 10.88 -4.10 -8.24
N SER A 414 10.70 -5.40 -7.99
CA SER A 414 9.42 -5.98 -7.58
C SER A 414 8.81 -5.35 -6.34
N MET A 415 9.61 -4.79 -5.43
CA MET A 415 9.17 -4.05 -4.24
C MET A 415 9.30 -2.53 -4.37
N SER A 416 9.64 -2.01 -5.56
CA SER A 416 9.85 -0.55 -5.77
C SER A 416 8.56 0.21 -6.07
N TYR A 417 7.44 -0.22 -5.51
CA TYR A 417 6.08 0.27 -5.81
C TYR A 417 5.98 1.79 -5.88
N GLY A 418 6.43 2.47 -4.85
CA GLY A 418 6.32 3.92 -4.74
C GLY A 418 7.11 4.71 -5.80
N ASN A 419 8.14 4.12 -6.39
CA ASN A 419 8.97 4.76 -7.42
C ASN A 419 8.38 4.66 -8.83
N ILE A 420 7.35 3.86 -9.02
CA ILE A 420 6.69 3.63 -10.31
C ILE A 420 5.51 4.59 -10.40
N SER A 421 5.35 5.30 -11.52
CA SER A 421 4.21 6.24 -11.69
C SER A 421 2.90 5.53 -12.01
N GLN A 422 2.97 4.35 -12.63
CA GLN A 422 1.83 3.50 -12.93
C GLN A 422 1.27 2.89 -11.66
N THR A 423 -0.03 3.01 -11.41
CA THR A 423 -0.70 2.40 -10.26
C THR A 423 -1.03 0.93 -10.53
N ILE A 424 -1.58 0.65 -11.71
CA ILE A 424 -1.92 -0.70 -12.17
C ILE A 424 -1.83 -0.73 -13.70
N SER A 425 -1.38 -1.83 -14.29
CA SER A 425 -1.28 -1.94 -15.74
C SER A 425 -2.66 -1.82 -16.42
N PRO A 426 -2.79 -0.98 -17.47
CA PRO A 426 -4.04 -0.88 -18.23
C PRO A 426 -4.52 -2.22 -18.79
N ILE A 427 -3.62 -3.13 -19.15
CA ILE A 427 -3.98 -4.46 -19.64
C ILE A 427 -4.75 -5.25 -18.57
N VAL A 428 -4.34 -5.12 -17.30
CA VAL A 428 -5.02 -5.79 -16.18
C VAL A 428 -6.41 -5.19 -15.95
N LEU A 429 -6.53 -3.86 -16.01
CA LEU A 429 -7.82 -3.16 -15.89
C LEU A 429 -8.79 -3.58 -17.01
N ASP A 430 -8.31 -3.63 -18.25
CA ASP A 430 -9.09 -4.06 -19.41
C ASP A 430 -9.55 -5.52 -19.29
N ASP A 431 -8.67 -6.42 -18.85
CA ASP A 431 -9.01 -7.83 -18.65
C ASP A 431 -10.07 -8.01 -17.57
N ILE A 432 -9.95 -7.31 -16.42
CA ILE A 432 -10.94 -7.34 -15.35
C ILE A 432 -12.30 -6.85 -15.86
N ALA A 433 -12.33 -5.66 -16.48
CA ALA A 433 -13.58 -5.04 -16.94
C ALA A 433 -14.26 -5.89 -18.03
N THR A 434 -13.49 -6.36 -19.02
CA THR A 434 -14.01 -7.19 -20.10
C THR A 434 -14.59 -8.49 -19.54
N TRP A 435 -13.84 -9.18 -18.67
CA TRP A 435 -14.28 -10.43 -18.09
C TRP A 435 -15.56 -10.25 -17.26
N VAL A 436 -15.63 -9.25 -16.38
CA VAL A 436 -16.82 -8.96 -15.55
C VAL A 436 -18.02 -8.63 -16.43
N VAL A 437 -17.87 -7.79 -17.45
CA VAL A 437 -18.94 -7.45 -18.38
C VAL A 437 -19.46 -8.69 -19.11
N ASP A 438 -18.57 -9.57 -19.53
CA ASP A 438 -18.95 -10.81 -20.25
C ASP A 438 -19.68 -11.79 -19.34
N GLU A 439 -19.24 -11.97 -18.07
CA GLU A 439 -19.94 -12.83 -17.12
C GLU A 439 -21.35 -12.30 -16.78
N VAL A 440 -21.48 -11.00 -16.57
CA VAL A 440 -22.80 -10.36 -16.36
C VAL A 440 -23.71 -10.53 -17.57
N ARG A 441 -23.20 -10.48 -18.81
CA ARG A 441 -24.00 -10.72 -20.02
C ARG A 441 -24.51 -12.16 -20.13
N LYS A 442 -23.70 -13.14 -19.70
CA LYS A 442 -24.08 -14.56 -19.71
C LYS A 442 -25.18 -14.88 -18.68
N SER A 443 -25.25 -14.11 -17.59
CA SER A 443 -26.23 -14.29 -16.52
C SER A 443 -27.62 -13.66 -16.82
N ARG A 444 -27.70 -12.79 -17.83
CA ARG A 444 -28.90 -12.12 -18.29
C ARG A 444 -29.58 -12.89 -19.44
#